data_c3f13b74a98f95d1f3d819af4f21f439
#
_entry.id   c3f13b74a98f95d1f3d819af4f21f439
#
_cell.length_a   1.000
_cell.length_b   1.000
_cell.length_c   1.000
_cell.angle_alpha   90.00
_cell.angle_beta   90.00
_cell.angle_gamma   90.00
#
_symmetry.space_group_name_H-M   'P 1'
#
loop_
_entity.id
_entity.type
_entity.pdbx_description
1 polymer ?
#
loop_
_entity_poly.entity_id
_entity_poly.type
_entity_poly.pdbx_seq_one_letter_code
_entity_poly.pdbx_strand_id
1 'polypeptide(L)'
;MSKIAQYLQEHLIGEVMTAPDAREYFSTDGSIFSVMPQIVVYPRTENDIRKTARFAWQLAERGKTIPITARGSGTDQGGAAVGSGIMLVFPAHMNKILALDSGKGVVTVQPGLNYGRLQQTLQTHGMFLPPFPASVEYSTLGGAIANNAAGEKSVKYGVTKDFVRELRVVLANGEVITTGKISKREVNKKMGLSTLEGEIYRSLDTLLNENKELIEKTRPKLSKNASGYDIWNIRQKDGSVDLTQLIVGSQGTLGIVSEAVVETESFNPNKTLLVALFDDIAKAGHAILELRKYEPSAVELVDDNLLKFLEVHNPNQLKDLVAKPIPKLILLVEFDDMINRQQKKRAKKARKILEKHAYSVKVTLDEHEQDDYWKIRHSAAAVLWETVGNKKAIPIIEDGIVPPERFAELLERVYGLFKTYNLDIAVWGHAGNANLHMQPFFDLSQIGDRQRVFKLMDDYYKIILELGGSITGEHNDGRLRAPYLKMQYGEEMYGLFERIKQIFDPFNTLNPGIKTGTTIQDLQPIMRQEYSMAHLYDHMPRT
;
A
#
# COMPACT_ATOMS: atom_id res chain seq x y z
N MET A 1 -26.26 -19.94 -15.55
CA MET A 1 -25.46 -19.84 -14.29
C MET A 1 -24.62 -21.09 -14.14
N SER A 2 -23.34 -20.98 -13.77
CA SER A 2 -22.50 -22.15 -13.56
C SER A 2 -22.95 -22.91 -12.30
N LYS A 3 -22.70 -24.25 -12.24
CA LYS A 3 -23.01 -25.06 -11.04
C LYS A 3 -22.36 -24.51 -9.77
N ILE A 4 -21.20 -23.87 -9.91
CA ILE A 4 -20.47 -23.22 -8.81
C ILE A 4 -21.25 -22.00 -8.30
N ALA A 5 -21.69 -21.13 -9.20
CA ALA A 5 -22.45 -19.94 -8.83
C ALA A 5 -23.82 -20.31 -8.20
N GLN A 6 -24.48 -21.33 -8.72
CA GLN A 6 -25.71 -21.84 -8.15
C GLN A 6 -25.49 -22.35 -6.72
N TYR A 7 -24.46 -23.16 -6.50
CA TYR A 7 -24.13 -23.64 -5.16
C TYR A 7 -23.87 -22.49 -4.18
N LEU A 8 -23.06 -21.48 -4.58
CA LEU A 8 -22.80 -20.33 -3.74
C LEU A 8 -24.08 -19.54 -3.42
N GLN A 9 -24.95 -19.33 -4.40
CA GLN A 9 -26.21 -18.63 -4.21
C GLN A 9 -27.16 -19.35 -3.23
N GLU A 10 -27.17 -20.67 -3.22
CA GLU A 10 -27.97 -21.48 -2.31
C GLU A 10 -27.43 -21.49 -0.86
N HIS A 11 -26.13 -21.23 -0.69
CA HIS A 11 -25.47 -21.42 0.62
C HIS A 11 -25.01 -20.12 1.29
N LEU A 12 -24.86 -19.03 0.55
CA LEU A 12 -24.45 -17.72 1.07
C LEU A 12 -25.67 -16.84 1.39
N ILE A 13 -25.52 -15.95 2.36
CA ILE A 13 -26.49 -14.87 2.63
C ILE A 13 -26.23 -13.69 1.70
N GLY A 14 -24.97 -13.50 1.31
CA GLY A 14 -24.53 -12.47 0.40
C GLY A 14 -24.95 -12.72 -1.04
N GLU A 15 -24.93 -11.68 -1.85
CA GLU A 15 -25.30 -11.75 -3.26
C GLU A 15 -24.22 -12.42 -4.10
N VAL A 16 -24.64 -13.19 -5.10
CA VAL A 16 -23.76 -13.88 -6.06
C VAL A 16 -24.12 -13.42 -7.46
N MET A 17 -23.19 -12.74 -8.13
CA MET A 17 -23.39 -12.15 -9.45
C MET A 17 -22.53 -12.86 -10.50
N THR A 18 -23.16 -13.14 -11.66
CA THR A 18 -22.50 -13.75 -12.83
C THR A 18 -22.77 -13.00 -14.11
N ALA A 19 -23.53 -11.91 -14.03
CA ALA A 19 -23.84 -11.07 -15.18
C ALA A 19 -22.53 -10.49 -15.78
N PRO A 20 -22.44 -10.41 -17.13
CA PRO A 20 -21.22 -9.94 -17.80
C PRO A 20 -20.78 -8.54 -17.33
N ASP A 21 -21.70 -7.60 -17.20
CA ASP A 21 -21.48 -6.23 -16.76
C ASP A 21 -20.88 -6.16 -15.34
N ALA A 22 -21.42 -6.93 -14.39
CA ALA A 22 -20.88 -7.01 -13.03
C ALA A 22 -19.45 -7.59 -13.02
N ARG A 23 -19.18 -8.60 -13.83
CA ARG A 23 -17.86 -9.21 -13.95
C ARG A 23 -16.85 -8.26 -14.60
N GLU A 24 -17.27 -7.55 -15.64
CA GLU A 24 -16.46 -6.56 -16.35
C GLU A 24 -16.07 -5.40 -15.41
N TYR A 25 -17.01 -4.89 -14.64
CA TYR A 25 -16.77 -3.84 -13.64
C TYR A 25 -15.66 -4.20 -12.66
N PHE A 26 -15.58 -5.44 -12.20
CA PHE A 26 -14.55 -5.92 -11.28
C PHE A 26 -13.33 -6.54 -11.97
N SER A 27 -13.22 -6.44 -13.28
CA SER A 27 -12.06 -6.98 -14.02
C SER A 27 -10.82 -6.10 -13.94
N THR A 28 -10.93 -4.85 -13.48
CA THR A 28 -9.83 -3.88 -13.37
C THR A 28 -9.71 -3.31 -11.98
N ASP A 29 -8.53 -2.82 -11.63
CA ASP A 29 -8.22 -2.04 -10.43
C ASP A 29 -7.36 -0.82 -10.80
N GLY A 30 -6.62 -0.24 -9.86
CA GLY A 30 -5.70 0.86 -10.14
C GLY A 30 -4.46 0.49 -10.94
N SER A 31 -4.23 -0.79 -11.24
CA SER A 31 -3.08 -1.27 -12.00
C SER A 31 -3.30 -1.24 -13.51
N ILE A 32 -2.25 -1.58 -14.24
CA ILE A 32 -2.29 -1.73 -15.70
C ILE A 32 -2.87 -3.08 -16.15
N PHE A 33 -3.47 -3.87 -15.26
CA PHE A 33 -3.96 -5.21 -15.57
C PHE A 33 -5.49 -5.29 -15.63
N SER A 34 -5.97 -6.25 -16.43
CA SER A 34 -7.38 -6.64 -16.49
C SER A 34 -7.50 -8.16 -16.40
N VAL A 35 -8.24 -8.65 -15.40
CA VAL A 35 -8.50 -10.08 -15.19
C VAL A 35 -9.98 -10.27 -14.88
N MET A 36 -10.72 -10.91 -15.80
CA MET A 36 -12.15 -11.11 -15.68
C MET A 36 -12.49 -12.18 -14.62
N PRO A 37 -13.19 -11.85 -13.52
CA PRO A 37 -13.64 -12.85 -12.56
C PRO A 37 -14.75 -13.74 -13.15
N GLN A 38 -14.85 -14.98 -12.70
CA GLN A 38 -15.95 -15.86 -13.06
C GLN A 38 -17.23 -15.50 -12.30
N ILE A 39 -17.10 -15.15 -11.04
CA ILE A 39 -18.18 -14.90 -10.09
C ILE A 39 -17.80 -13.74 -9.21
N VAL A 40 -18.75 -12.83 -8.96
CA VAL A 40 -18.63 -11.76 -7.96
C VAL A 40 -19.54 -12.07 -6.79
N VAL A 41 -19.04 -12.02 -5.58
CA VAL A 41 -19.77 -12.27 -4.34
C VAL A 41 -19.65 -11.06 -3.42
N TYR A 42 -20.78 -10.59 -2.90
CA TYR A 42 -20.85 -9.56 -1.86
C TYR A 42 -21.12 -10.21 -0.50
N PRO A 43 -20.09 -10.57 0.28
CA PRO A 43 -20.30 -11.25 1.56
C PRO A 43 -20.96 -10.30 2.56
N ARG A 44 -21.98 -10.81 3.29
CA ARG A 44 -22.66 -10.08 4.37
C ARG A 44 -22.08 -10.40 5.73
N THR A 45 -21.48 -11.58 5.86
CA THR A 45 -20.95 -12.09 7.13
C THR A 45 -19.64 -12.83 6.93
N GLU A 46 -18.87 -12.99 8.01
CA GLU A 46 -17.69 -13.88 8.05
C GLU A 46 -18.04 -15.30 7.59
N ASN A 47 -19.27 -15.77 7.88
CA ASN A 47 -19.68 -17.11 7.48
C ASN A 47 -19.81 -17.27 5.95
N ASP A 48 -20.14 -16.21 5.23
CA ASP A 48 -20.12 -16.24 3.75
C ASP A 48 -18.68 -16.42 3.22
N ILE A 49 -17.70 -15.74 3.83
CA ILE A 49 -16.29 -15.88 3.49
C ILE A 49 -15.83 -17.31 3.78
N ARG A 50 -16.14 -17.84 4.98
CA ARG A 50 -15.81 -19.20 5.41
C ARG A 50 -16.35 -20.26 4.46
N LYS A 51 -17.63 -20.16 4.09
CA LYS A 51 -18.27 -21.09 3.17
C LYS A 51 -17.64 -21.03 1.78
N THR A 52 -17.31 -19.84 1.29
CA THR A 52 -16.65 -19.65 -0.01
C THR A 52 -15.26 -20.27 -0.01
N ALA A 53 -14.45 -19.99 1.02
CA ALA A 53 -13.11 -20.56 1.16
C ALA A 53 -13.16 -22.11 1.26
N ARG A 54 -14.01 -22.63 2.14
CA ARG A 54 -14.18 -24.09 2.31
C ARG A 54 -14.63 -24.77 1.03
N PHE A 55 -15.52 -24.14 0.29
CA PHE A 55 -16.00 -24.67 -0.99
C PHE A 55 -14.87 -24.73 -2.03
N ALA A 56 -14.07 -23.66 -2.16
CA ALA A 56 -12.91 -23.65 -3.05
C ALA A 56 -11.86 -24.69 -2.66
N TRP A 57 -11.60 -24.84 -1.35
CA TRP A 57 -10.73 -25.88 -0.81
C TRP A 57 -11.21 -27.30 -1.20
N GLN A 58 -12.49 -27.61 -0.96
CA GLN A 58 -13.08 -28.91 -1.29
C GLN A 58 -13.06 -29.23 -2.80
N LEU A 59 -13.18 -28.20 -3.64
CA LEU A 59 -13.00 -28.35 -5.08
C LEU A 59 -11.55 -28.68 -5.44
N ALA A 60 -10.60 -27.99 -4.80
CA ALA A 60 -9.17 -28.17 -5.04
C ALA A 60 -8.70 -29.59 -4.60
N GLU A 61 -9.20 -30.13 -3.48
CA GLU A 61 -9.00 -31.53 -3.07
C GLU A 61 -9.45 -32.54 -4.14
N ARG A 62 -10.43 -32.15 -4.98
CA ARG A 62 -10.93 -32.97 -6.11
C ARG A 62 -10.27 -32.61 -7.45
N GLY A 63 -9.15 -31.89 -7.42
CA GLY A 63 -8.39 -31.50 -8.60
C GLY A 63 -9.00 -30.34 -9.43
N LYS A 64 -9.93 -29.54 -8.84
CA LYS A 64 -10.55 -28.38 -9.50
C LYS A 64 -10.28 -27.11 -8.71
N THR A 65 -9.26 -26.40 -9.08
CA THR A 65 -8.94 -25.11 -8.43
C THR A 65 -9.81 -23.98 -8.95
N ILE A 66 -10.45 -23.23 -8.04
CA ILE A 66 -11.07 -21.95 -8.32
C ILE A 66 -10.46 -20.90 -7.38
N PRO A 67 -9.77 -19.86 -7.93
CA PRO A 67 -9.15 -18.84 -7.13
C PRO A 67 -10.18 -17.96 -6.41
N ILE A 68 -9.79 -17.41 -5.26
CA ILE A 68 -10.54 -16.39 -4.52
C ILE A 68 -9.68 -15.14 -4.42
N THR A 69 -10.24 -13.99 -4.79
CA THR A 69 -9.61 -12.68 -4.62
C THR A 69 -10.47 -11.82 -3.72
N ALA A 70 -9.92 -11.37 -2.60
CA ALA A 70 -10.56 -10.39 -1.72
C ALA A 70 -10.35 -8.98 -2.29
N ARG A 71 -11.42 -8.15 -2.33
CA ARG A 71 -11.38 -6.82 -2.92
C ARG A 71 -12.07 -5.78 -2.05
N GLY A 72 -11.36 -4.68 -1.80
CA GLY A 72 -11.93 -3.42 -1.33
C GLY A 72 -12.46 -2.59 -2.51
N SER A 73 -12.08 -1.34 -2.58
CA SER A 73 -12.51 -0.42 -3.67
C SER A 73 -11.71 -0.56 -4.97
N GLY A 74 -10.66 -1.38 -5.01
CA GLY A 74 -9.84 -1.55 -6.21
C GLY A 74 -8.86 -0.41 -6.48
N THR A 75 -8.39 0.27 -5.43
CA THR A 75 -7.36 1.33 -5.51
C THR A 75 -5.95 0.79 -5.69
N ASP A 76 -5.75 -0.52 -5.60
CA ASP A 76 -4.45 -1.17 -5.70
C ASP A 76 -3.80 -0.92 -7.06
N GLN A 77 -2.53 -0.50 -7.05
CA GLN A 77 -1.76 -0.19 -8.27
C GLN A 77 -0.86 -1.36 -8.70
N GLY A 78 -0.74 -2.38 -7.87
CA GLY A 78 0.05 -3.59 -8.13
C GLY A 78 -0.71 -4.72 -8.83
N GLY A 79 -2.04 -4.63 -8.97
CA GLY A 79 -2.87 -5.67 -9.56
C GLY A 79 -3.24 -6.81 -8.60
N ALA A 80 -3.24 -6.56 -7.29
CA ALA A 80 -3.64 -7.55 -6.29
C ALA A 80 -5.16 -7.68 -6.13
N ALA A 81 -5.93 -6.68 -6.58
CA ALA A 81 -7.38 -6.64 -6.42
C ALA A 81 -8.16 -7.17 -7.64
N VAL A 82 -7.48 -7.83 -8.60
CA VAL A 82 -8.08 -8.50 -9.76
C VAL A 82 -7.75 -9.99 -9.77
N GLY A 83 -8.70 -10.83 -10.21
CA GLY A 83 -8.53 -12.29 -10.22
C GLY A 83 -9.56 -13.02 -11.07
N SER A 84 -9.22 -14.21 -11.55
CA SER A 84 -10.00 -14.96 -12.54
C SER A 84 -11.13 -15.83 -11.96
N GLY A 85 -11.18 -16.02 -10.64
CA GLY A 85 -12.14 -16.93 -9.99
C GLY A 85 -13.32 -16.23 -9.32
N ILE A 86 -13.43 -16.42 -7.99
CA ILE A 86 -14.43 -15.78 -7.15
C ILE A 86 -13.87 -14.47 -6.60
N MET A 87 -14.51 -13.35 -6.93
CA MET A 87 -14.19 -12.03 -6.38
C MET A 87 -15.06 -11.77 -5.16
N LEU A 88 -14.47 -11.61 -3.97
CA LEU A 88 -15.17 -11.23 -2.74
C LEU A 88 -15.08 -9.71 -2.55
N VAL A 89 -16.20 -9.00 -2.70
CA VAL A 89 -16.28 -7.53 -2.66
C VAL A 89 -16.86 -7.07 -1.33
N PHE A 90 -16.05 -6.46 -0.48
CA PHE A 90 -16.40 -6.14 0.90
C PHE A 90 -17.18 -4.83 1.12
N PRO A 91 -16.96 -3.75 0.36
CA PRO A 91 -17.56 -2.43 0.66
C PRO A 91 -19.07 -2.40 0.72
N ALA A 92 -19.75 -3.35 0.05
CA ALA A 92 -21.21 -3.38 -0.02
C ALA A 92 -21.86 -3.64 1.36
N HIS A 93 -21.30 -4.54 2.17
CA HIS A 93 -21.97 -4.99 3.41
C HIS A 93 -21.05 -5.04 4.63
N MET A 94 -19.79 -5.46 4.48
CA MET A 94 -18.87 -5.60 5.60
C MET A 94 -18.04 -4.31 5.78
N ASN A 95 -18.71 -3.21 6.08
CA ASN A 95 -18.17 -1.84 6.05
C ASN A 95 -18.46 -1.04 7.34
N LYS A 96 -18.58 -1.71 8.49
CA LYS A 96 -18.99 -1.09 9.76
C LYS A 96 -17.81 -0.88 10.70
N ILE A 97 -17.92 0.16 11.55
CA ILE A 97 -17.22 0.25 12.81
C ILE A 97 -18.02 -0.60 13.81
N LEU A 98 -17.39 -1.63 14.37
CA LEU A 98 -18.05 -2.57 15.29
C LEU A 98 -17.94 -2.11 16.74
N ALA A 99 -16.79 -1.54 17.12
CA ALA A 99 -16.56 -0.98 18.44
C ALA A 99 -15.51 0.14 18.37
N LEU A 100 -15.63 1.13 19.25
CA LEU A 100 -14.67 2.21 19.41
C LEU A 100 -14.45 2.45 20.91
N ASP A 101 -13.22 2.30 21.37
CA ASP A 101 -12.80 2.53 22.75
C ASP A 101 -11.77 3.68 22.76
N SER A 102 -12.29 4.90 22.92
CA SER A 102 -11.45 6.10 22.94
C SER A 102 -10.51 6.15 24.16
N GLY A 103 -10.89 5.48 25.27
CA GLY A 103 -10.06 5.41 26.47
C GLY A 103 -8.81 4.55 26.27
N LYS A 104 -8.89 3.54 25.40
CA LYS A 104 -7.76 2.67 25.03
C LYS A 104 -7.12 3.05 23.69
N GLY A 105 -7.68 4.00 22.95
CA GLY A 105 -7.22 4.35 21.62
C GLY A 105 -7.33 3.19 20.61
N VAL A 106 -8.44 2.43 20.65
CA VAL A 106 -8.63 1.23 19.80
C VAL A 106 -9.96 1.28 19.07
N VAL A 107 -9.98 0.85 17.83
CA VAL A 107 -11.22 0.68 17.05
C VAL A 107 -11.26 -0.71 16.41
N THR A 108 -12.44 -1.35 16.45
CA THR A 108 -12.72 -2.63 15.79
C THR A 108 -13.58 -2.38 14.56
N VAL A 109 -13.16 -2.88 13.42
CA VAL A 109 -13.78 -2.56 12.13
C VAL A 109 -13.89 -3.76 11.21
N GLN A 110 -14.80 -3.67 10.25
CA GLN A 110 -14.90 -4.58 9.12
C GLN A 110 -14.03 -4.11 7.94
N PRO A 111 -13.51 -5.04 7.10
CA PRO A 111 -12.50 -4.73 6.08
C PRO A 111 -12.99 -3.82 4.94
N GLY A 112 -14.26 -3.83 4.63
CA GLY A 112 -14.87 -2.99 3.59
C GLY A 112 -15.14 -1.55 4.02
N LEU A 113 -14.82 -1.16 5.27
CA LEU A 113 -15.01 0.21 5.75
C LEU A 113 -14.15 1.17 4.96
N ASN A 114 -14.76 2.24 4.41
CA ASN A 114 -14.04 3.33 3.76
C ASN A 114 -13.10 4.02 4.75
N TYR A 115 -11.85 4.24 4.36
CA TYR A 115 -10.81 4.75 5.24
C TYR A 115 -11.06 6.21 5.62
N GLY A 116 -11.48 7.06 4.67
CA GLY A 116 -11.81 8.47 4.94
C GLY A 116 -12.95 8.61 5.95
N ARG A 117 -14.01 7.77 5.80
CA ARG A 117 -15.11 7.73 6.78
C ARG A 117 -14.63 7.30 8.18
N LEU A 118 -13.70 6.35 8.25
CA LEU A 118 -13.08 5.97 9.53
C LEU A 118 -12.32 7.16 10.13
N GLN A 119 -11.49 7.85 9.36
CA GLN A 119 -10.73 9.02 9.81
C GLN A 119 -11.65 10.12 10.34
N GLN A 120 -12.70 10.47 9.60
CA GLN A 120 -13.67 11.46 10.05
C GLN A 120 -14.31 11.07 11.39
N THR A 121 -14.71 9.79 11.53
CA THR A 121 -15.26 9.30 12.80
C THR A 121 -14.24 9.38 13.94
N LEU A 122 -13.01 8.97 13.72
CA LEU A 122 -11.95 9.01 14.73
C LEU A 122 -11.65 10.45 15.17
N GLN A 123 -11.57 11.41 14.23
CA GLN A 123 -11.29 12.81 14.53
C GLN A 123 -12.36 13.45 15.42
N THR A 124 -13.65 13.08 15.27
CA THR A 124 -14.70 13.56 16.19
C THR A 124 -14.51 13.07 17.63
N HIS A 125 -13.67 12.04 17.83
CA HIS A 125 -13.29 11.50 19.14
C HIS A 125 -11.87 11.91 19.57
N GLY A 126 -11.25 12.86 18.89
CA GLY A 126 -9.89 13.34 19.17
C GLY A 126 -8.80 12.32 18.82
N MET A 127 -9.06 11.41 17.91
CA MET A 127 -8.15 10.34 17.48
C MET A 127 -7.95 10.37 15.96
N PHE A 128 -6.92 9.68 15.48
CA PHE A 128 -6.75 9.39 14.06
C PHE A 128 -5.92 8.12 13.86
N LEU A 129 -5.99 7.53 12.69
CA LEU A 129 -5.17 6.39 12.28
C LEU A 129 -4.08 6.88 11.31
N PRO A 130 -2.81 7.02 11.76
CA PRO A 130 -1.77 7.74 11.02
C PRO A 130 -1.38 7.17 9.65
N PRO A 131 -1.30 5.84 9.41
CA PRO A 131 -0.79 5.27 8.17
C PRO A 131 -1.82 5.27 7.03
N PHE A 132 -2.51 6.39 6.81
CA PHE A 132 -3.49 6.51 5.73
C PHE A 132 -2.79 6.77 4.38
N PRO A 133 -3.19 6.05 3.31
CA PRO A 133 -2.68 6.28 1.97
C PRO A 133 -3.25 7.56 1.34
N ALA A 134 -2.60 8.07 0.29
CA ALA A 134 -3.12 9.20 -0.48
C ALA A 134 -4.54 8.97 -1.04
N SER A 135 -4.92 7.70 -1.25
CA SER A 135 -6.25 7.27 -1.68
C SER A 135 -7.28 7.15 -0.54
N VAL A 136 -7.06 7.80 0.60
CA VAL A 136 -7.89 7.68 1.82
C VAL A 136 -9.39 7.84 1.56
N GLU A 137 -9.79 8.75 0.69
CA GLU A 137 -11.20 9.00 0.36
C GLU A 137 -11.86 7.83 -0.40
N TYR A 138 -11.08 7.01 -1.10
CA TYR A 138 -11.57 5.91 -1.93
C TYR A 138 -11.32 4.54 -1.32
N SER A 139 -10.18 4.38 -0.65
CA SER A 139 -9.70 3.08 -0.17
C SER A 139 -10.52 2.54 1.00
N THR A 140 -10.36 1.23 1.25
CA THR A 140 -10.91 0.57 2.43
C THR A 140 -9.80 0.22 3.41
N LEU A 141 -10.14 0.10 4.70
CA LEU A 141 -9.16 -0.31 5.69
C LEU A 141 -8.63 -1.72 5.43
N GLY A 142 -9.47 -2.66 4.97
CA GLY A 142 -9.02 -4.00 4.57
C GLY A 142 -8.02 -3.98 3.42
N GLY A 143 -8.18 -3.06 2.46
CA GLY A 143 -7.19 -2.82 1.40
C GLY A 143 -5.88 -2.27 1.94
N ALA A 144 -5.93 -1.30 2.86
CA ALA A 144 -4.74 -0.76 3.52
C ALA A 144 -3.99 -1.82 4.34
N ILE A 145 -4.71 -2.69 5.07
CA ILE A 145 -4.14 -3.85 5.77
C ILE A 145 -3.49 -4.82 4.77
N ALA A 146 -4.19 -5.15 3.68
CA ALA A 146 -3.69 -6.08 2.67
C ALA A 146 -2.37 -5.61 2.03
N ASN A 147 -2.20 -4.30 1.82
CA ASN A 147 -1.00 -3.70 1.25
C ASN A 147 0.07 -3.33 2.28
N ASN A 148 -0.22 -3.33 3.58
CA ASN A 148 0.60 -2.66 4.59
C ASN A 148 0.83 -1.20 4.20
N ALA A 149 -0.25 -0.52 3.82
CA ALA A 149 -0.22 0.84 3.31
C ALA A 149 0.39 1.83 4.33
N ALA A 150 0.94 2.90 3.80
CA ALA A 150 1.45 4.01 4.56
C ALA A 150 1.02 5.32 3.87
N GLY A 151 1.70 6.42 4.13
CA GLY A 151 1.44 7.71 3.51
C GLY A 151 2.31 8.80 4.12
N GLU A 152 1.88 10.03 3.98
CA GLU A 152 2.63 11.24 4.36
C GLU A 152 3.09 11.29 5.83
N LYS A 153 2.36 10.60 6.73
CA LYS A 153 2.68 10.55 8.16
C LYS A 153 3.69 9.45 8.53
N SER A 154 4.10 8.62 7.57
CA SER A 154 4.91 7.42 7.84
C SER A 154 6.32 7.73 8.39
N VAL A 155 6.85 8.92 8.16
CA VAL A 155 8.16 9.34 8.69
C VAL A 155 8.19 9.41 10.22
N LYS A 156 7.04 9.70 10.87
CA LYS A 156 6.88 9.76 12.33
C LYS A 156 6.19 8.53 12.89
N TYR A 157 5.13 8.09 12.24
CA TYR A 157 4.20 7.12 12.81
C TYR A 157 4.38 5.69 12.28
N GLY A 158 5.11 5.49 11.18
CA GLY A 158 5.29 4.15 10.61
C GLY A 158 4.19 3.76 9.63
N VAL A 159 3.86 2.47 9.59
CA VAL A 159 3.02 1.86 8.55
C VAL A 159 1.84 1.10 9.18
N THR A 160 0.89 0.63 8.36
CA THR A 160 -0.34 -0.03 8.84
C THR A 160 -0.10 -1.17 9.84
N LYS A 161 0.91 -2.03 9.63
CA LYS A 161 1.20 -3.15 10.54
C LYS A 161 1.56 -2.72 11.95
N ASP A 162 2.08 -1.50 12.12
CA ASP A 162 2.46 -0.96 13.44
C ASP A 162 1.23 -0.60 14.28
N PHE A 163 0.06 -0.48 13.64
CA PHE A 163 -1.22 -0.13 14.25
C PHE A 163 -2.22 -1.29 14.31
N VAL A 164 -1.98 -2.38 13.57
CA VAL A 164 -2.88 -3.54 13.60
C VAL A 164 -2.55 -4.42 14.79
N ARG A 165 -3.45 -4.43 15.77
CA ARG A 165 -3.30 -5.21 17.01
C ARG A 165 -3.73 -6.66 16.84
N GLU A 166 -4.85 -6.88 16.16
CA GLU A 166 -5.49 -8.18 16.02
C GLU A 166 -6.27 -8.26 14.70
N LEU A 167 -6.28 -9.41 14.07
CA LEU A 167 -7.10 -9.71 12.89
C LEU A 167 -7.89 -11.00 13.10
N ARG A 168 -9.15 -10.99 12.68
CA ARG A 168 -9.87 -12.24 12.38
C ARG A 168 -9.65 -12.59 10.92
N VAL A 169 -9.15 -13.80 10.68
CA VAL A 169 -8.70 -14.25 9.36
C VAL A 169 -9.35 -15.58 9.02
N VAL A 170 -10.01 -15.64 7.88
CA VAL A 170 -10.51 -16.87 7.29
C VAL A 170 -9.38 -17.51 6.48
N LEU A 171 -8.94 -18.71 6.86
CA LEU A 171 -7.92 -19.50 6.18
C LEU A 171 -8.46 -20.16 4.90
N ALA A 172 -7.57 -20.70 4.08
CA ALA A 172 -7.91 -21.33 2.80
C ALA A 172 -8.96 -22.47 2.93
N ASN A 173 -8.93 -23.23 4.03
CA ASN A 173 -9.88 -24.33 4.31
C ASN A 173 -11.20 -23.84 4.97
N GLY A 174 -11.38 -22.54 5.19
CA GLY A 174 -12.55 -21.94 5.84
C GLY A 174 -12.53 -21.96 7.38
N GLU A 175 -11.42 -22.38 8.01
CA GLU A 175 -11.21 -22.14 9.45
C GLU A 175 -11.02 -20.64 9.71
N VAL A 176 -11.36 -20.20 10.92
CA VAL A 176 -11.13 -18.82 11.37
C VAL A 176 -10.10 -18.83 12.47
N ILE A 177 -9.08 -17.99 12.30
CA ILE A 177 -8.10 -17.73 13.34
C ILE A 177 -8.17 -16.28 13.78
N THR A 178 -7.73 -16.03 15.01
CA THR A 178 -7.45 -14.69 15.51
C THR A 178 -5.95 -14.54 15.63
N THR A 179 -5.39 -13.55 14.95
CA THR A 179 -3.96 -13.21 15.04
C THR A 179 -3.73 -12.20 16.16
N GLY A 180 -2.47 -11.94 16.47
CA GLY A 180 -2.02 -11.03 17.51
C GLY A 180 -0.77 -11.60 18.16
N LYS A 181 -0.11 -10.81 18.98
CA LYS A 181 1.06 -11.28 19.72
C LYS A 181 0.66 -12.28 20.80
N ILE A 182 1.12 -13.52 20.70
CA ILE A 182 0.88 -14.59 21.66
C ILE A 182 2.19 -15.06 22.32
N SER A 183 2.09 -15.45 23.58
CA SER A 183 3.23 -15.94 24.37
C SER A 183 3.76 -17.29 23.84
N LYS A 184 5.02 -17.62 24.13
CA LYS A 184 5.62 -18.94 23.81
C LYS A 184 4.76 -20.10 24.30
N ARG A 185 4.11 -19.96 25.47
CA ARG A 185 3.21 -21.00 26.00
C ARG A 185 1.98 -21.22 25.11
N GLU A 186 1.41 -20.14 24.59
CA GLU A 186 0.26 -20.19 23.68
C GLU A 186 0.67 -20.73 22.32
N VAL A 187 1.86 -20.36 21.80
CA VAL A 187 2.42 -20.94 20.57
C VAL A 187 2.49 -22.46 20.70
N ASN A 188 3.03 -22.98 21.82
CA ASN A 188 3.10 -24.43 22.04
C ASN A 188 1.71 -25.09 22.07
N LYS A 189 0.69 -24.43 22.63
CA LYS A 189 -0.69 -24.93 22.57
C LYS A 189 -1.22 -24.97 21.14
N LYS A 190 -0.99 -23.90 20.36
CA LYS A 190 -1.40 -23.82 18.95
C LYS A 190 -0.74 -24.91 18.12
N MET A 191 0.56 -25.17 18.29
CA MET A 191 1.27 -26.26 17.62
C MET A 191 0.70 -27.65 17.93
N GLY A 192 0.05 -27.82 19.09
CA GLY A 192 -0.62 -29.08 19.47
C GLY A 192 -1.98 -29.32 18.79
N LEU A 193 -2.53 -28.35 18.04
CA LEU A 193 -3.82 -28.50 17.37
C LEU A 193 -3.69 -29.38 16.12
N SER A 194 -4.72 -30.19 15.85
CA SER A 194 -4.87 -31.01 14.64
C SER A 194 -5.54 -30.26 13.47
N THR A 195 -5.64 -28.94 13.56
CA THR A 195 -6.26 -28.03 12.59
C THR A 195 -5.20 -27.45 11.65
N LEU A 196 -5.64 -26.76 10.58
CA LEU A 196 -4.74 -26.01 9.69
C LEU A 196 -3.98 -24.93 10.47
N GLU A 197 -4.61 -24.28 11.46
CA GLU A 197 -3.92 -23.34 12.34
C GLU A 197 -2.71 -24.00 13.03
N GLY A 198 -2.88 -25.19 13.59
CA GLY A 198 -1.78 -25.92 14.24
C GLY A 198 -0.67 -26.30 13.27
N GLU A 199 -1.01 -26.69 12.06
CA GLU A 199 -0.04 -26.97 11.00
C GLU A 199 0.76 -25.74 10.60
N ILE A 200 0.10 -24.58 10.44
CA ILE A 200 0.76 -23.30 10.17
C ILE A 200 1.79 -22.97 11.25
N TYR A 201 1.43 -23.05 12.54
CA TYR A 201 2.37 -22.78 13.62
C TYR A 201 3.57 -23.74 13.64
N ARG A 202 3.36 -25.05 13.45
CA ARG A 202 4.46 -26.05 13.37
C ARG A 202 5.37 -25.79 12.18
N SER A 203 4.79 -25.59 11.01
CA SER A 203 5.55 -25.39 9.77
C SER A 203 6.35 -24.09 9.78
N LEU A 204 5.77 -23.01 10.29
CA LEU A 204 6.47 -21.73 10.48
C LEU A 204 7.58 -21.85 11.52
N ASP A 205 7.36 -22.56 12.65
CA ASP A 205 8.41 -22.78 13.65
C ASP A 205 9.62 -23.48 13.04
N THR A 206 9.40 -24.55 12.27
CA THR A 206 10.44 -25.27 11.54
C THR A 206 11.15 -24.36 10.53
N LEU A 207 10.40 -23.66 9.67
CA LEU A 207 10.94 -22.78 8.65
C LEU A 207 11.82 -21.67 9.24
N LEU A 208 11.37 -21.04 10.33
CA LEU A 208 12.12 -19.97 11.01
C LEU A 208 13.39 -20.49 11.69
N ASN A 209 13.37 -21.71 12.25
CA ASN A 209 14.54 -22.30 12.89
C ASN A 209 15.61 -22.72 11.88
N GLU A 210 15.20 -23.36 10.78
CA GLU A 210 16.10 -23.85 9.73
C GLU A 210 16.78 -22.71 8.95
N ASN A 211 16.14 -21.53 8.83
CA ASN A 211 16.58 -20.46 7.94
C ASN A 211 16.95 -19.17 8.68
N LYS A 212 17.27 -19.25 9.96
CA LYS A 212 17.50 -18.07 10.82
C LYS A 212 18.57 -17.12 10.27
N GLU A 213 19.69 -17.65 9.77
CA GLU A 213 20.81 -16.84 9.26
C GLU A 213 20.42 -16.10 7.97
N LEU A 214 19.75 -16.83 7.04
CA LEU A 214 19.26 -16.25 5.80
C LEU A 214 18.25 -15.12 6.06
N ILE A 215 17.28 -15.36 6.96
CA ILE A 215 16.26 -14.39 7.34
C ILE A 215 16.92 -13.14 7.92
N GLU A 216 17.86 -13.27 8.86
CA GLU A 216 18.51 -12.11 9.46
C GLU A 216 19.39 -11.35 8.46
N LYS A 217 20.11 -12.05 7.59
CA LYS A 217 20.95 -11.47 6.53
C LYS A 217 20.14 -10.63 5.54
N THR A 218 18.93 -11.08 5.22
CA THR A 218 18.06 -10.44 4.21
C THR A 218 17.09 -9.41 4.78
N ARG A 219 17.14 -9.15 6.09
CA ARG A 219 16.28 -8.15 6.76
C ARG A 219 16.43 -6.77 6.11
N PRO A 220 15.35 -6.17 5.60
CA PRO A 220 15.40 -4.81 5.05
C PRO A 220 15.83 -3.78 6.11
N LYS A 221 16.78 -2.90 5.74
CA LYS A 221 17.28 -1.81 6.61
C LYS A 221 16.70 -0.46 6.18
N LEU A 222 15.38 -0.41 6.03
CA LEU A 222 14.64 0.75 5.54
C LEU A 222 13.59 1.17 6.59
N SER A 223 13.14 2.42 6.51
CA SER A 223 12.11 2.95 7.40
C SER A 223 10.75 2.28 7.19
N LYS A 224 10.47 1.82 5.97
CA LYS A 224 9.30 1.01 5.59
C LYS A 224 9.65 0.05 4.45
N ASN A 225 8.94 -1.06 4.36
CA ASN A 225 9.07 -2.04 3.30
C ASN A 225 7.76 -2.84 3.19
N ALA A 226 7.19 -2.92 1.99
CA ALA A 226 6.00 -3.71 1.70
C ALA A 226 6.28 -4.91 0.77
N SER A 227 7.53 -5.08 0.33
CA SER A 227 7.94 -6.17 -0.56
C SER A 227 8.11 -7.50 0.18
N GLY A 228 7.65 -8.59 -0.42
CA GLY A 228 7.69 -9.94 0.12
C GLY A 228 6.71 -10.14 1.28
N TYR A 229 6.92 -11.20 2.06
CA TYR A 229 6.22 -11.45 3.32
C TYR A 229 7.09 -11.01 4.50
N ASP A 230 6.53 -10.34 5.50
CA ASP A 230 7.29 -9.88 6.67
C ASP A 230 7.63 -11.03 7.63
N ILE A 231 8.50 -11.93 7.18
CA ILE A 231 9.00 -13.06 7.94
C ILE A 231 9.90 -12.62 9.11
N TRP A 232 10.50 -11.44 9.02
CA TRP A 232 11.51 -10.94 9.96
C TRP A 232 10.95 -10.56 11.33
N ASN A 233 9.65 -10.26 11.41
CA ASN A 233 9.00 -9.74 12.60
C ASN A 233 7.99 -10.71 13.25
N ILE A 234 7.83 -11.92 12.69
CA ILE A 234 6.89 -12.94 13.22
C ILE A 234 7.27 -13.37 14.64
N ARG A 235 8.55 -13.66 14.88
CA ARG A 235 9.05 -14.18 16.16
C ARG A 235 9.89 -13.14 16.88
N GLN A 236 9.55 -12.92 18.14
CA GLN A 236 10.30 -12.03 19.05
C GLN A 236 11.39 -12.80 19.82
N LYS A 237 12.34 -12.08 20.40
CA LYS A 237 13.46 -12.65 21.19
C LYS A 237 12.99 -13.45 22.42
N ASP A 238 11.83 -13.11 22.99
CA ASP A 238 11.20 -13.81 24.11
C ASP A 238 10.47 -15.11 23.70
N GLY A 239 10.47 -15.43 22.42
CA GLY A 239 9.79 -16.59 21.84
C GLY A 239 8.29 -16.37 21.61
N SER A 240 7.77 -15.18 21.84
CA SER A 240 6.41 -14.82 21.41
C SER A 240 6.33 -14.78 19.88
N VAL A 241 5.14 -15.01 19.34
CA VAL A 241 4.87 -15.03 17.89
C VAL A 241 3.69 -14.12 17.60
N ASP A 242 3.78 -13.37 16.51
CA ASP A 242 2.71 -12.51 16.02
C ASP A 242 2.49 -12.75 14.51
N LEU A 243 1.45 -13.52 14.17
CA LEU A 243 1.08 -13.77 12.78
C LEU A 243 0.47 -12.55 12.10
N THR A 244 0.06 -11.52 12.85
CA THR A 244 -0.45 -10.27 12.30
C THR A 244 0.59 -9.63 11.38
N GLN A 245 1.88 -9.69 11.75
CA GLN A 245 2.99 -9.17 10.96
C GLN A 245 3.10 -9.82 9.57
N LEU A 246 2.66 -11.07 9.44
CA LEU A 246 2.70 -11.82 8.19
C LEU A 246 1.44 -11.61 7.34
N ILE A 247 0.28 -11.49 7.99
CA ILE A 247 -1.02 -11.29 7.31
C ILE A 247 -1.14 -9.85 6.77
N VAL A 248 -0.70 -8.85 7.54
CA VAL A 248 -0.62 -7.47 7.05
C VAL A 248 0.40 -7.40 5.92
N GLY A 249 0.00 -6.88 4.77
CA GLY A 249 0.81 -6.85 3.56
C GLY A 249 0.81 -8.16 2.75
N SER A 250 0.03 -9.17 3.13
CA SER A 250 -0.06 -10.43 2.36
C SER A 250 -0.96 -10.36 1.12
N GLN A 251 -1.71 -9.29 0.95
CA GLN A 251 -2.60 -9.07 -0.22
C GLN A 251 -3.60 -10.23 -0.45
N GLY A 252 -4.12 -10.80 0.65
CA GLY A 252 -5.10 -11.88 0.59
C GLY A 252 -4.56 -13.24 0.14
N THR A 253 -3.24 -13.41 0.08
CA THR A 253 -2.61 -14.68 -0.34
C THR A 253 -2.49 -15.71 0.79
N LEU A 254 -2.53 -15.28 2.05
CA LEU A 254 -2.36 -16.12 3.24
C LEU A 254 -3.66 -16.31 4.04
N GLY A 255 -4.69 -15.55 3.71
CA GLY A 255 -5.99 -15.58 4.38
C GLY A 255 -6.82 -14.35 4.00
N ILE A 256 -8.09 -14.39 4.37
CA ILE A 256 -9.05 -13.31 4.08
C ILE A 256 -9.45 -12.67 5.41
N VAL A 257 -9.12 -11.39 5.57
CA VAL A 257 -9.46 -10.62 6.78
C VAL A 257 -10.97 -10.36 6.83
N SER A 258 -11.62 -10.72 7.93
CA SER A 258 -13.05 -10.49 8.19
C SER A 258 -13.31 -9.40 9.23
N GLU A 259 -12.33 -9.14 10.11
CA GLU A 259 -12.38 -8.10 11.15
C GLU A 259 -10.97 -7.67 11.53
N ALA A 260 -10.80 -6.41 11.90
CA ALA A 260 -9.52 -5.87 12.37
C ALA A 260 -9.72 -5.02 13.62
N VAL A 261 -8.81 -5.17 14.58
CA VAL A 261 -8.63 -4.29 15.74
C VAL A 261 -7.39 -3.46 15.48
N VAL A 262 -7.56 -2.14 15.37
CA VAL A 262 -6.46 -1.21 15.12
C VAL A 262 -6.30 -0.20 16.25
N GLU A 263 -5.05 0.14 16.56
CA GLU A 263 -4.69 1.20 17.49
C GLU A 263 -4.75 2.56 16.78
N THR A 264 -4.94 3.62 17.54
CA THR A 264 -5.06 4.99 17.02
C THR A 264 -4.18 5.93 17.83
N GLU A 265 -3.84 7.06 17.24
CA GLU A 265 -3.10 8.14 17.87
C GLU A 265 -4.02 9.31 18.22
N SER A 266 -3.57 10.16 19.15
CA SER A 266 -4.25 11.41 19.48
C SER A 266 -4.16 12.41 18.32
N PHE A 267 -5.30 12.94 17.91
CA PHE A 267 -5.39 13.92 16.82
C PHE A 267 -5.14 15.33 17.33
N ASN A 268 -4.15 16.02 16.75
CA ASN A 268 -3.92 17.45 16.98
C ASN A 268 -4.36 18.25 15.74
N PRO A 269 -5.43 19.04 15.82
CA PRO A 269 -5.84 19.91 14.71
C PRO A 269 -4.88 21.09 14.50
N ASN A 270 -4.17 21.53 15.56
CA ASN A 270 -3.27 22.69 15.50
C ASN A 270 -1.88 22.29 15.04
N LYS A 271 -1.66 22.23 13.75
CA LYS A 271 -0.38 21.83 13.15
C LYS A 271 0.49 23.05 12.83
N THR A 272 1.79 22.82 12.64
CA THR A 272 2.72 23.81 12.09
C THR A 272 3.27 23.29 10.78
N LEU A 273 3.08 24.02 9.69
CA LEU A 273 3.64 23.69 8.39
C LEU A 273 4.78 24.64 8.04
N LEU A 274 5.90 24.07 7.61
CA LEU A 274 7.01 24.79 6.99
C LEU A 274 7.06 24.44 5.51
N VAL A 275 7.13 25.45 4.66
CA VAL A 275 7.25 25.32 3.21
C VAL A 275 8.62 25.84 2.81
N ALA A 276 9.44 25.00 2.20
CA ALA A 276 10.79 25.36 1.80
C ALA A 276 11.00 25.16 0.30
N LEU A 277 11.54 26.19 -0.36
CA LEU A 277 11.78 26.20 -1.80
C LEU A 277 13.27 26.00 -2.08
N PHE A 278 13.58 25.05 -2.98
CA PHE A 278 14.96 24.70 -3.34
C PHE A 278 15.21 24.86 -4.82
N ASP A 279 16.43 25.29 -5.15
CA ASP A 279 17.01 25.36 -6.49
C ASP A 279 17.93 24.18 -6.79
N ASP A 280 18.27 23.38 -5.76
CA ASP A 280 19.29 22.34 -5.79
C ASP A 280 18.83 21.08 -5.04
N ILE A 281 18.93 19.91 -5.70
CA ILE A 281 18.52 18.61 -5.17
C ILE A 281 19.40 18.16 -4.00
N ALA A 282 20.72 18.40 -4.08
CA ALA A 282 21.64 17.99 -3.03
C ALA A 282 21.40 18.77 -1.74
N LYS A 283 21.10 20.09 -1.84
CA LYS A 283 20.70 20.90 -0.69
C LYS A 283 19.43 20.39 -0.03
N ALA A 284 18.43 20.00 -0.83
CA ALA A 284 17.20 19.39 -0.31
C ALA A 284 17.49 18.07 0.42
N GLY A 285 18.32 17.21 -0.15
CA GLY A 285 18.75 15.95 0.47
C GLY A 285 19.43 16.17 1.84
N HIS A 286 20.36 17.12 1.93
CA HIS A 286 20.98 17.47 3.21
C HIS A 286 19.97 17.98 4.24
N ALA A 287 19.04 18.85 3.82
CA ALA A 287 18.01 19.35 4.70
C ALA A 287 17.12 18.22 5.24
N ILE A 288 16.69 17.28 4.41
CA ILE A 288 15.87 16.13 4.79
C ILE A 288 16.57 15.30 5.89
N LEU A 289 17.84 14.98 5.73
CA LEU A 289 18.60 14.22 6.73
C LEU A 289 18.71 14.93 8.06
N GLU A 290 18.93 16.25 8.06
CA GLU A 290 19.00 17.03 9.30
C GLU A 290 17.61 17.16 9.96
N LEU A 291 16.52 17.30 9.17
CA LEU A 291 15.15 17.48 9.67
C LEU A 291 14.61 16.24 10.40
N ARG A 292 14.94 15.04 9.95
CA ARG A 292 14.47 13.78 10.57
C ARG A 292 14.80 13.68 12.06
N LYS A 293 15.87 14.32 12.53
CA LYS A 293 16.27 14.36 13.95
C LYS A 293 15.25 15.09 14.85
N TYR A 294 14.33 15.84 14.26
CA TYR A 294 13.32 16.60 14.99
C TYR A 294 11.92 15.97 14.90
N GLU A 295 11.82 14.76 14.35
CA GLU A 295 10.59 13.96 14.28
C GLU A 295 9.41 14.74 13.68
N PRO A 296 9.54 15.30 12.46
CA PRO A 296 8.42 15.91 11.76
C PRO A 296 7.34 14.86 11.49
N SER A 297 6.07 15.27 11.53
CA SER A 297 4.95 14.37 11.22
C SER A 297 4.85 14.05 9.73
N ALA A 298 5.31 14.97 8.87
CA ALA A 298 5.45 14.75 7.45
C ALA A 298 6.65 15.50 6.88
N VAL A 299 7.31 14.94 5.86
CA VAL A 299 8.30 15.61 5.01
C VAL A 299 8.01 15.17 3.58
N GLU A 300 7.28 16.03 2.86
CA GLU A 300 6.76 15.72 1.53
C GLU A 300 7.44 16.56 0.46
N LEU A 301 7.62 15.96 -0.72
CA LEU A 301 8.27 16.57 -1.87
C LEU A 301 7.30 16.76 -3.02
N VAL A 302 7.47 17.89 -3.72
CA VAL A 302 6.90 18.19 -5.04
C VAL A 302 8.00 18.75 -5.92
N ASP A 303 8.20 18.23 -7.14
CA ASP A 303 9.20 18.71 -8.09
C ASP A 303 8.68 19.76 -9.07
N ASP A 304 9.60 20.37 -9.82
CA ASP A 304 9.28 21.37 -10.81
C ASP A 304 8.43 20.85 -11.98
N ASN A 305 8.49 19.56 -12.29
CA ASN A 305 7.67 18.98 -13.36
C ASN A 305 6.19 18.95 -12.95
N LEU A 306 5.88 18.57 -11.68
CA LEU A 306 4.51 18.67 -11.18
C LEU A 306 4.03 20.12 -11.12
N LEU A 307 4.87 21.04 -10.69
CA LEU A 307 4.50 22.47 -10.62
C LEU A 307 4.23 23.07 -12.01
N LYS A 308 5.04 22.73 -13.01
CA LYS A 308 4.84 23.13 -14.40
C LYS A 308 3.55 22.53 -14.98
N PHE A 309 3.27 21.27 -14.65
CA PHE A 309 2.01 20.64 -15.02
C PHE A 309 0.81 21.41 -14.44
N LEU A 310 0.84 21.75 -13.16
CA LEU A 310 -0.21 22.54 -12.50
C LEU A 310 -0.31 23.97 -13.08
N GLU A 311 0.79 24.59 -13.45
CA GLU A 311 0.78 25.92 -14.09
C GLU A 311 -0.01 25.92 -15.40
N VAL A 312 0.02 24.81 -16.14
CA VAL A 312 -0.73 24.66 -17.40
C VAL A 312 -2.20 24.30 -17.14
N HIS A 313 -2.46 23.34 -16.25
CA HIS A 313 -3.79 22.72 -16.11
C HIS A 313 -4.64 23.36 -15.00
N ASN A 314 -4.01 23.92 -13.94
CA ASN A 314 -4.71 24.56 -12.83
C ASN A 314 -3.88 25.73 -12.23
N PRO A 315 -3.65 26.82 -12.99
CA PRO A 315 -2.76 27.90 -12.58
C PRO A 315 -3.23 28.63 -11.31
N ASN A 316 -4.52 28.65 -11.03
CA ASN A 316 -5.07 29.28 -9.84
C ASN A 316 -4.60 28.61 -8.54
N GLN A 317 -4.26 27.33 -8.57
CA GLN A 317 -3.79 26.58 -7.42
C GLN A 317 -2.38 26.99 -6.98
N LEU A 318 -1.55 27.51 -7.90
CA LEU A 318 -0.20 27.98 -7.59
C LEU A 318 -0.16 29.47 -7.26
N LYS A 319 -1.25 30.21 -7.57
CA LYS A 319 -1.31 31.65 -7.40
C LYS A 319 -1.10 32.04 -5.94
N ASP A 320 -0.23 32.99 -5.71
CA ASP A 320 0.13 33.54 -4.38
C ASP A 320 0.85 32.55 -3.44
N LEU A 321 0.98 31.26 -3.82
CA LEU A 321 1.65 30.23 -3.03
C LEU A 321 3.08 29.96 -3.51
N VAL A 322 3.30 29.95 -4.83
CA VAL A 322 4.59 29.65 -5.44
C VAL A 322 5.05 30.83 -6.27
N ALA A 323 6.11 31.50 -5.80
CA ALA A 323 6.71 32.62 -6.53
C ALA A 323 7.46 32.15 -7.78
N LYS A 324 7.53 33.02 -8.80
CA LYS A 324 8.37 32.77 -9.99
C LYS A 324 9.79 33.28 -9.76
N PRO A 325 10.82 32.58 -10.32
CA PRO A 325 10.71 31.37 -11.12
C PRO A 325 10.26 30.16 -10.30
N ILE A 326 9.64 29.16 -10.97
CA ILE A 326 9.23 27.89 -10.35
C ILE A 326 10.45 27.23 -9.68
N PRO A 327 10.38 26.86 -8.38
CA PRO A 327 11.47 26.18 -7.68
C PRO A 327 11.74 24.80 -8.27
N LYS A 328 12.98 24.32 -8.16
CA LYS A 328 13.29 22.93 -8.54
C LYS A 328 12.56 21.90 -7.70
N LEU A 329 12.45 22.17 -6.39
CA LEU A 329 11.74 21.33 -5.42
C LEU A 329 11.02 22.21 -4.38
N ILE A 330 9.86 21.74 -3.92
CA ILE A 330 9.19 22.21 -2.71
C ILE A 330 9.24 21.07 -1.67
N LEU A 331 9.65 21.40 -0.45
CA LEU A 331 9.44 20.51 0.71
C LEU A 331 8.36 21.10 1.61
N LEU A 332 7.39 20.26 1.97
CA LEU A 332 6.39 20.50 3.01
C LEU A 332 6.83 19.74 4.26
N VAL A 333 7.08 20.44 5.36
CA VAL A 333 7.54 19.85 6.63
C VAL A 333 6.53 20.18 7.72
N GLU A 334 5.84 19.17 8.24
CA GLU A 334 4.77 19.36 9.21
C GLU A 334 5.18 18.86 10.60
N PHE A 335 4.66 19.54 11.64
CA PHE A 335 4.73 19.12 13.04
C PHE A 335 3.31 19.14 13.63
N ASP A 336 2.94 18.07 14.32
CA ASP A 336 1.62 17.82 14.90
C ASP A 336 1.67 17.40 16.39
N ASP A 337 2.74 17.75 17.10
CA ASP A 337 2.90 17.39 18.52
C ASP A 337 1.73 17.91 19.36
N MET A 338 1.17 17.07 20.24
CA MET A 338 0.09 17.45 21.16
C MET A 338 0.51 18.55 22.14
N ILE A 339 1.81 18.63 22.47
CA ILE A 339 2.36 19.67 23.35
C ILE A 339 2.83 20.84 22.50
N ASN A 340 2.04 21.91 22.45
CA ASN A 340 2.30 23.12 21.66
C ASN A 340 3.72 23.71 21.85
N ARG A 341 4.24 23.72 23.09
CA ARG A 341 5.62 24.18 23.37
C ARG A 341 6.67 23.31 22.64
N GLN A 342 6.48 22.00 22.62
CA GLN A 342 7.36 21.05 21.94
C GLN A 342 7.30 21.24 20.43
N GLN A 343 6.10 21.31 19.88
CA GLN A 343 5.85 21.56 18.45
C GLN A 343 6.55 22.85 18.00
N LYS A 344 6.33 23.99 18.68
CA LYS A 344 6.98 25.27 18.36
C LYS A 344 8.51 25.18 18.45
N LYS A 345 9.05 24.46 19.45
CA LYS A 345 10.50 24.26 19.60
C LYS A 345 11.10 23.47 18.44
N ARG A 346 10.42 22.36 18.03
CA ARG A 346 10.83 21.52 16.90
C ARG A 346 10.75 22.29 15.58
N ALA A 347 9.62 22.95 15.30
CA ALA A 347 9.43 23.77 14.11
C ALA A 347 10.45 24.90 14.01
N LYS A 348 10.80 25.59 15.12
CA LYS A 348 11.84 26.62 15.14
C LYS A 348 13.22 26.09 14.79
N LYS A 349 13.55 24.85 15.21
CA LYS A 349 14.83 24.21 14.86
C LYS A 349 14.84 23.76 13.42
N ALA A 350 13.74 23.15 12.94
CA ALA A 350 13.57 22.77 11.55
C ALA A 350 13.68 23.99 10.61
N ARG A 351 13.05 25.11 10.97
CA ARG A 351 13.17 26.36 10.22
C ARG A 351 14.62 26.78 10.01
N LYS A 352 15.46 26.74 11.08
CA LYS A 352 16.89 27.13 10.98
C LYS A 352 17.68 26.21 10.03
N ILE A 353 17.31 24.90 9.95
CA ILE A 353 17.92 23.97 9.01
C ILE A 353 17.50 24.33 7.59
N LEU A 354 16.20 24.53 7.37
CA LEU A 354 15.68 24.89 6.06
C LEU A 354 16.28 26.21 5.55
N GLU A 355 16.37 27.25 6.40
CA GLU A 355 16.98 28.54 6.06
C GLU A 355 18.47 28.45 5.69
N LYS A 356 19.18 27.39 6.11
CA LYS A 356 20.58 27.12 5.74
C LYS A 356 20.71 26.54 4.32
N HIS A 357 19.69 25.79 3.86
CA HIS A 357 19.77 25.01 2.61
C HIS A 357 18.82 25.53 1.50
N ALA A 358 17.63 26.01 1.88
CA ALA A 358 16.63 26.52 0.97
C ALA A 358 16.83 28.03 0.71
N TYR A 359 16.43 28.50 -0.46
CA TYR A 359 16.47 29.92 -0.76
C TYR A 359 15.25 30.70 -0.23
N SER A 360 14.18 30.00 0.11
CA SER A 360 12.97 30.56 0.74
C SER A 360 12.37 29.58 1.73
N VAL A 361 11.96 30.08 2.89
CA VAL A 361 11.28 29.28 3.93
C VAL A 361 10.12 30.08 4.49
N LYS A 362 8.93 29.52 4.42
CA LYS A 362 7.71 30.07 5.03
C LYS A 362 7.26 29.15 6.16
N VAL A 363 6.73 29.73 7.23
CA VAL A 363 6.11 28.98 8.35
C VAL A 363 4.67 29.46 8.46
N THR A 364 3.72 28.56 8.42
CA THR A 364 2.30 28.87 8.60
C THR A 364 1.66 28.05 9.70
N LEU A 365 0.76 28.72 10.45
CA LEU A 365 -0.13 28.14 11.46
C LEU A 365 -1.59 28.28 11.01
N ASP A 366 -1.83 28.97 9.91
CA ASP A 366 -3.16 29.15 9.34
C ASP A 366 -3.59 27.88 8.60
N GLU A 367 -4.72 27.32 9.00
CA GLU A 367 -5.23 26.04 8.49
C GLU A 367 -5.56 26.13 7.00
N HIS A 368 -6.18 27.22 6.56
CA HIS A 368 -6.54 27.40 5.13
C HIS A 368 -5.30 27.48 4.26
N GLU A 369 -4.28 28.21 4.71
CA GLU A 369 -3.03 28.31 3.98
C GLU A 369 -2.28 26.98 3.96
N GLN A 370 -2.31 26.21 5.06
CA GLN A 370 -1.75 24.84 5.09
C GLN A 370 -2.47 23.95 4.07
N ASP A 371 -3.80 23.97 4.05
CA ASP A 371 -4.61 23.19 3.11
C ASP A 371 -4.28 23.53 1.66
N ASP A 372 -4.03 24.80 1.34
CA ASP A 372 -3.67 25.21 -0.02
C ASP A 372 -2.30 24.63 -0.46
N TYR A 373 -1.31 24.60 0.43
CA TYR A 373 -0.04 23.92 0.15
C TYR A 373 -0.21 22.40 0.03
N TRP A 374 -1.02 21.79 0.89
CA TRP A 374 -1.33 20.37 0.80
C TRP A 374 -2.08 20.02 -0.49
N LYS A 375 -2.98 20.88 -0.97
CA LYS A 375 -3.64 20.70 -2.28
C LYS A 375 -2.61 20.61 -3.42
N ILE A 376 -1.53 21.41 -3.40
CA ILE A 376 -0.45 21.29 -4.39
C ILE A 376 0.15 19.88 -4.35
N ARG A 377 0.45 19.35 -3.17
CA ARG A 377 0.99 18.00 -3.00
C ARG A 377 0.00 16.92 -3.45
N HIS A 378 -1.26 17.05 -3.07
CA HIS A 378 -2.31 16.09 -3.42
C HIS A 378 -2.74 16.20 -4.89
N SER A 379 -2.42 17.28 -5.59
CA SER A 379 -2.65 17.43 -7.03
C SER A 379 -1.83 16.47 -7.88
N ALA A 380 -0.81 15.83 -7.31
CA ALA A 380 -0.16 14.71 -7.96
C ALA A 380 -1.16 13.63 -8.41
N ALA A 381 -2.25 13.44 -7.66
CA ALA A 381 -3.36 12.58 -8.06
C ALA A 381 -4.09 13.10 -9.33
N ALA A 382 -4.14 14.41 -9.57
CA ALA A 382 -4.76 14.97 -10.77
C ALA A 382 -3.99 14.62 -12.04
N VAL A 383 -2.66 14.44 -11.96
CA VAL A 383 -1.83 13.94 -13.07
C VAL A 383 -2.32 12.59 -13.57
N LEU A 384 -2.86 11.76 -12.66
CA LEU A 384 -3.36 10.41 -12.98
C LEU A 384 -4.59 10.43 -13.89
N TRP A 385 -5.34 11.52 -13.88
CA TRP A 385 -6.57 11.68 -14.66
C TRP A 385 -6.33 12.34 -16.02
N GLU A 386 -5.16 12.97 -16.18
CA GLU A 386 -4.83 13.68 -17.40
C GLU A 386 -4.51 12.72 -18.54
N THR A 387 -4.80 13.20 -19.75
CA THR A 387 -4.48 12.51 -20.99
C THR A 387 -3.63 13.42 -21.86
N VAL A 388 -2.42 12.98 -22.21
CA VAL A 388 -1.55 13.68 -23.16
C VAL A 388 -1.67 12.96 -24.53
N GLY A 389 -2.52 13.47 -25.39
CA GLY A 389 -2.94 12.74 -26.61
C GLY A 389 -3.70 11.47 -26.21
N ASN A 390 -3.20 10.29 -26.61
CA ASN A 390 -3.74 8.97 -26.20
C ASN A 390 -3.01 8.36 -24.99
N LYS A 391 -2.00 9.06 -24.44
CA LYS A 391 -1.19 8.58 -23.31
C LYS A 391 -1.85 8.88 -21.98
N LYS A 392 -1.78 7.92 -21.07
CA LYS A 392 -2.22 8.05 -19.68
C LYS A 392 -1.03 7.86 -18.74
N ALA A 393 -1.06 8.52 -17.60
CA ALA A 393 -0.12 8.25 -16.51
C ALA A 393 -0.38 6.85 -15.95
N ILE A 394 0.64 5.99 -15.91
CA ILE A 394 0.52 4.59 -15.46
C ILE A 394 1.47 4.28 -14.29
N PRO A 395 1.01 3.49 -13.28
CA PRO A 395 1.76 3.23 -12.05
C PRO A 395 2.76 2.06 -12.22
N ILE A 396 3.88 2.26 -12.91
CA ILE A 396 4.84 1.18 -13.21
C ILE A 396 6.22 1.35 -12.57
N ILE A 397 6.69 2.58 -12.39
CA ILE A 397 8.01 2.89 -11.81
C ILE A 397 7.84 3.78 -10.56
N GLU A 398 6.87 3.50 -9.77
CA GLU A 398 6.51 4.23 -8.58
C GLU A 398 6.81 3.39 -7.32
N ASP A 399 6.85 4.03 -6.12
CA ASP A 399 6.95 3.41 -4.81
C ASP A 399 8.31 2.80 -4.43
N GLY A 400 9.36 2.99 -5.24
CA GLY A 400 10.72 2.66 -4.81
C GLY A 400 11.13 3.47 -3.57
N ILE A 401 11.82 2.83 -2.64
CA ILE A 401 12.34 3.44 -1.42
C ILE A 401 13.81 3.12 -1.25
N VAL A 402 14.60 4.10 -0.82
CA VAL A 402 16.04 3.93 -0.55
C VAL A 402 16.37 4.43 0.87
N PRO A 403 17.57 4.11 1.42
CA PRO A 403 18.05 4.78 2.61
C PRO A 403 18.04 6.30 2.41
N PRO A 404 17.57 7.11 3.38
CA PRO A 404 17.46 8.56 3.22
C PRO A 404 18.75 9.27 2.83
N GLU A 405 19.90 8.70 3.18
CA GLU A 405 21.23 9.18 2.82
C GLU A 405 21.48 9.11 1.30
N ARG A 406 20.72 8.27 0.59
CA ARG A 406 20.81 8.09 -0.87
C ARG A 406 19.74 8.88 -1.63
N PHE A 407 18.94 9.72 -0.96
CA PHE A 407 17.83 10.45 -1.56
C PHE A 407 18.25 11.32 -2.76
N ALA A 408 19.31 12.14 -2.63
CA ALA A 408 19.75 13.01 -3.71
C ALA A 408 20.23 12.19 -4.91
N GLU A 409 21.03 11.14 -4.68
CA GLU A 409 21.50 10.23 -5.72
C GLU A 409 20.34 9.51 -6.42
N LEU A 410 19.31 9.10 -5.68
CA LEU A 410 18.10 8.51 -6.26
C LEU A 410 17.46 9.48 -7.27
N LEU A 411 17.22 10.74 -6.87
CA LEU A 411 16.61 11.72 -7.76
C LEU A 411 17.44 11.99 -9.01
N GLU A 412 18.76 12.15 -8.86
CA GLU A 412 19.66 12.37 -10.00
C GLU A 412 19.62 11.20 -10.99
N ARG A 413 19.69 9.96 -10.48
CA ARG A 413 19.64 8.75 -11.32
C ARG A 413 18.28 8.56 -12.00
N VAL A 414 17.21 8.85 -11.30
CA VAL A 414 15.85 8.77 -11.84
C VAL A 414 15.63 9.81 -12.94
N TYR A 415 16.07 11.06 -12.76
CA TYR A 415 16.01 12.05 -13.85
C TYR A 415 16.90 11.67 -15.03
N GLY A 416 18.06 11.05 -14.79
CA GLY A 416 18.90 10.47 -15.83
C GLY A 416 18.19 9.37 -16.61
N LEU A 417 17.47 8.49 -15.92
CA LEU A 417 16.63 7.46 -16.53
C LEU A 417 15.53 8.07 -17.41
N PHE A 418 14.81 9.09 -16.90
CA PHE A 418 13.77 9.77 -17.67
C PHE A 418 14.30 10.37 -18.96
N LYS A 419 15.46 11.01 -18.89
CA LYS A 419 16.15 11.54 -20.08
C LYS A 419 16.48 10.45 -21.09
N THR A 420 16.99 9.29 -20.62
CA THR A 420 17.31 8.15 -21.49
C THR A 420 16.09 7.61 -22.23
N TYR A 421 14.94 7.60 -21.57
CA TYR A 421 13.67 7.13 -22.15
C TYR A 421 12.86 8.22 -22.85
N ASN A 422 13.37 9.47 -22.88
CA ASN A 422 12.66 10.65 -23.39
C ASN A 422 11.27 10.82 -22.75
N LEU A 423 11.23 10.84 -21.41
CA LEU A 423 10.03 10.95 -20.62
C LEU A 423 10.07 12.21 -19.74
N ASP A 424 8.99 12.97 -19.78
CA ASP A 424 8.74 14.06 -18.83
C ASP A 424 7.82 13.53 -17.73
N ILE A 425 8.36 13.30 -16.54
CA ILE A 425 7.66 12.68 -15.42
C ILE A 425 7.74 13.58 -14.20
N ALA A 426 6.59 13.84 -13.59
CA ALA A 426 6.51 14.49 -12.29
C ALA A 426 6.97 13.54 -11.18
N VAL A 427 7.69 14.07 -10.19
CA VAL A 427 8.16 13.34 -9.02
C VAL A 427 7.58 13.97 -7.76
N TRP A 428 6.98 13.15 -6.93
CA TRP A 428 6.45 13.55 -5.63
C TRP A 428 6.62 12.42 -4.62
N GLY A 429 6.37 12.67 -3.35
CA GLY A 429 6.32 11.60 -2.37
C GLY A 429 6.90 11.93 -1.01
N HIS A 430 7.13 10.88 -0.26
CA HIS A 430 7.51 10.89 1.15
C HIS A 430 9.01 11.07 1.31
N ALA A 431 9.49 12.30 1.11
CA ALA A 431 10.93 12.62 1.14
C ALA A 431 11.60 12.25 2.47
N GLY A 432 10.87 12.34 3.58
CA GLY A 432 11.35 11.94 4.90
C GLY A 432 11.74 10.46 5.01
N ASN A 433 11.12 9.61 4.19
CA ASN A 433 11.43 8.18 4.07
C ASN A 433 12.31 7.85 2.86
N ALA A 434 12.56 8.82 1.97
CA ALA A 434 13.14 8.61 0.64
C ALA A 434 12.35 7.61 -0.21
N ASN A 435 11.01 7.67 -0.10
CA ASN A 435 10.06 6.90 -0.89
C ASN A 435 9.34 7.84 -1.84
N LEU A 436 9.55 7.63 -3.14
CA LEU A 436 9.09 8.55 -4.18
C LEU A 436 8.10 7.87 -5.11
N HIS A 437 7.17 8.69 -5.62
CA HIS A 437 6.17 8.30 -6.60
C HIS A 437 6.39 9.06 -7.90
N MET A 438 6.17 8.37 -9.02
CA MET A 438 6.29 8.90 -10.36
C MET A 438 5.51 8.04 -11.34
N GLN A 439 4.80 8.66 -12.27
CA GLN A 439 3.97 7.92 -13.21
C GLN A 439 4.20 8.42 -14.63
N PRO A 440 4.85 7.62 -15.47
CA PRO A 440 5.10 7.96 -16.87
C PRO A 440 3.82 7.88 -17.72
N PHE A 441 3.76 8.69 -18.76
CA PHE A 441 2.68 8.69 -19.72
C PHE A 441 2.95 7.68 -20.85
N PHE A 442 2.09 6.66 -20.96
CA PHE A 442 2.14 5.65 -22.01
C PHE A 442 0.77 5.46 -22.68
N ASP A 443 0.81 5.09 -23.95
CA ASP A 443 -0.35 4.60 -24.70
C ASP A 443 -0.35 3.07 -24.72
N LEU A 444 -1.06 2.45 -23.80
CA LEU A 444 -1.12 0.99 -23.69
C LEU A 444 -1.83 0.30 -24.87
N SER A 445 -2.49 1.03 -25.77
CA SER A 445 -2.99 0.49 -27.04
C SER A 445 -1.84 0.12 -27.98
N GLN A 446 -0.68 0.79 -27.85
CA GLN A 446 0.50 0.59 -28.68
C GLN A 446 1.38 -0.55 -28.15
N ILE A 447 1.68 -1.53 -29.02
CA ILE A 447 2.56 -2.67 -28.66
C ILE A 447 3.94 -2.18 -28.22
N GLY A 448 4.50 -1.17 -28.91
CA GLY A 448 5.80 -0.60 -28.56
C GLY A 448 5.84 -0.03 -27.14
N ASP A 449 4.80 0.68 -26.71
CA ASP A 449 4.71 1.22 -25.36
C ASP A 449 4.56 0.10 -24.32
N ARG A 450 3.74 -0.92 -24.56
CA ARG A 450 3.65 -2.09 -23.66
C ARG A 450 5.00 -2.81 -23.48
N GLN A 451 5.80 -2.94 -24.53
CA GLN A 451 7.13 -3.54 -24.44
C GLN A 451 8.11 -2.67 -23.63
N ARG A 452 8.00 -1.34 -23.73
CA ARG A 452 8.84 -0.40 -22.97
C ARG A 452 8.55 -0.40 -21.47
N VAL A 453 7.33 -0.76 -21.05
CA VAL A 453 6.91 -0.81 -19.64
C VAL A 453 7.90 -1.65 -18.81
N PHE A 454 8.06 -2.92 -19.14
CA PHE A 454 8.91 -3.82 -18.35
C PHE A 454 10.40 -3.47 -18.45
N LYS A 455 10.85 -2.97 -19.60
CA LYS A 455 12.23 -2.50 -19.74
C LYS A 455 12.53 -1.30 -18.84
N LEU A 456 11.60 -0.35 -18.77
CA LEU A 456 11.73 0.80 -17.87
C LEU A 456 11.70 0.36 -16.40
N MET A 457 10.84 -0.60 -16.04
CA MET A 457 10.79 -1.19 -14.70
C MET A 457 12.10 -1.89 -14.32
N ASP A 458 12.67 -2.68 -15.23
CA ASP A 458 13.95 -3.36 -15.02
C ASP A 458 15.06 -2.36 -14.67
N ASP A 459 15.19 -1.28 -15.46
CA ASP A 459 16.22 -0.27 -15.26
C ASP A 459 15.96 0.56 -13.97
N TYR A 460 14.72 0.87 -13.68
CA TYR A 460 14.34 1.58 -12.45
C TYR A 460 14.64 0.74 -11.19
N TYR A 461 14.21 -0.54 -11.15
CA TYR A 461 14.44 -1.38 -9.98
C TYR A 461 15.93 -1.71 -9.77
N LYS A 462 16.73 -1.80 -10.83
CA LYS A 462 18.19 -1.87 -10.68
C LYS A 462 18.75 -0.65 -9.93
N ILE A 463 18.29 0.56 -10.29
CA ILE A 463 18.70 1.79 -9.59
C ILE A 463 18.35 1.69 -8.10
N ILE A 464 17.11 1.32 -7.78
CA ILE A 464 16.64 1.20 -6.40
C ILE A 464 17.49 0.20 -5.59
N LEU A 465 17.72 -0.99 -6.14
CA LEU A 465 18.46 -2.05 -5.45
C LEU A 465 19.97 -1.75 -5.31
N GLU A 466 20.60 -1.12 -6.30
CA GLU A 466 21.99 -0.65 -6.22
C GLU A 466 22.19 0.42 -5.15
N LEU A 467 21.14 1.20 -4.86
CA LEU A 467 21.12 2.17 -3.76
C LEU A 467 20.81 1.54 -2.38
N GLY A 468 20.66 0.21 -2.31
CA GLY A 468 20.32 -0.51 -1.08
C GLY A 468 18.85 -0.36 -0.67
N GLY A 469 17.98 -0.09 -1.63
CA GLY A 469 16.56 0.14 -1.46
C GLY A 469 15.68 -1.10 -1.54
N SER A 470 14.37 -0.86 -1.57
CA SER A 470 13.31 -1.84 -1.86
C SER A 470 12.43 -1.35 -3.00
N ILE A 471 11.96 -2.30 -3.81
CA ILE A 471 11.10 -2.02 -4.98
C ILE A 471 9.72 -1.45 -4.61
N THR A 472 9.29 -1.59 -3.35
CA THR A 472 8.03 -1.02 -2.85
C THR A 472 8.12 -0.66 -1.37
N GLY A 473 7.72 0.56 -1.04
CA GLY A 473 7.62 1.06 0.33
C GLY A 473 6.26 0.81 0.97
N GLU A 474 5.16 0.98 0.20
CA GLU A 474 3.80 1.00 0.73
C GLU A 474 2.71 0.46 -0.22
N HIS A 475 2.93 0.46 -1.56
CA HIS A 475 1.93 -0.03 -2.52
C HIS A 475 1.94 -1.54 -2.68
N ASN A 476 2.97 -2.20 -2.15
CA ASN A 476 3.16 -3.64 -2.14
C ASN A 476 3.48 -4.25 -3.52
N ASP A 477 3.69 -5.57 -3.58
CA ASP A 477 4.18 -6.23 -4.79
C ASP A 477 3.08 -6.39 -5.85
N GLY A 478 1.90 -6.85 -5.46
CA GLY A 478 0.86 -7.24 -6.39
C GLY A 478 1.33 -8.31 -7.39
N ARG A 479 0.79 -8.26 -8.60
CA ARG A 479 1.30 -8.98 -9.77
C ARG A 479 2.48 -8.25 -10.39
N LEU A 480 2.40 -6.92 -10.39
CA LEU A 480 3.31 -6.04 -11.10
C LEU A 480 4.77 -6.24 -10.68
N ARG A 481 5.00 -6.32 -9.36
CA ARG A 481 6.34 -6.41 -8.77
C ARG A 481 6.75 -7.84 -8.38
N ALA A 482 5.82 -8.80 -8.38
CA ALA A 482 6.10 -10.19 -8.05
C ALA A 482 7.30 -10.79 -8.83
N PRO A 483 7.49 -10.54 -10.16
CA PRO A 483 8.65 -11.02 -10.90
C PRO A 483 9.99 -10.48 -10.39
N TYR A 484 9.99 -9.35 -9.69
CA TYR A 484 11.21 -8.67 -9.24
C TYR A 484 11.66 -9.05 -7.82
N LEU A 485 10.88 -9.85 -7.08
CA LEU A 485 11.25 -10.28 -5.73
C LEU A 485 12.53 -11.11 -5.71
N LYS A 486 12.77 -11.94 -6.73
CA LYS A 486 14.03 -12.68 -6.87
C LYS A 486 15.23 -11.76 -7.07
N MET A 487 15.06 -10.67 -7.82
CA MET A 487 16.10 -9.66 -7.99
C MET A 487 16.45 -8.97 -6.66
N GLN A 488 15.44 -8.68 -5.83
CA GLN A 488 15.62 -8.01 -4.55
C GLN A 488 16.20 -8.91 -3.46
N TYR A 489 15.69 -10.14 -3.33
CA TYR A 489 15.96 -11.01 -2.17
C TYR A 489 16.84 -12.22 -2.48
N GLY A 490 17.08 -12.52 -3.76
CA GLY A 490 17.74 -13.75 -4.20
C GLY A 490 16.82 -14.99 -4.18
N GLU A 491 17.25 -16.06 -4.86
CA GLU A 491 16.46 -17.28 -5.04
C GLU A 491 16.11 -17.98 -3.71
N GLU A 492 17.06 -18.05 -2.77
CA GLU A 492 16.86 -18.75 -1.50
C GLU A 492 15.75 -18.08 -0.66
N MET A 493 15.80 -16.75 -0.50
CA MET A 493 14.79 -16.04 0.27
C MET A 493 13.43 -16.01 -0.44
N TYR A 494 13.42 -15.90 -1.77
CA TYR A 494 12.19 -16.02 -2.56
C TYR A 494 11.55 -17.41 -2.35
N GLY A 495 12.34 -18.48 -2.30
CA GLY A 495 11.88 -19.82 -1.97
C GLY A 495 11.22 -19.93 -0.60
N LEU A 496 11.65 -19.12 0.40
CA LEU A 496 10.96 -19.05 1.68
C LEU A 496 9.59 -18.38 1.55
N PHE A 497 9.44 -17.36 0.71
CA PHE A 497 8.13 -16.76 0.44
C PHE A 497 7.18 -17.76 -0.22
N GLU A 498 7.65 -18.56 -1.17
CA GLU A 498 6.85 -19.64 -1.78
C GLU A 498 6.45 -20.70 -0.74
N ARG A 499 7.36 -21.10 0.14
CA ARG A 499 7.05 -22.03 1.25
C ARG A 499 6.02 -21.44 2.22
N ILE A 500 6.10 -20.17 2.58
CA ILE A 500 5.09 -19.50 3.41
C ILE A 500 3.72 -19.55 2.72
N LYS A 501 3.66 -19.20 1.44
CA LYS A 501 2.42 -19.30 0.66
C LYS A 501 1.85 -20.72 0.72
N GLN A 502 2.66 -21.74 0.50
CA GLN A 502 2.24 -23.14 0.53
C GLN A 502 1.78 -23.60 1.91
N ILE A 503 2.38 -23.11 3.00
CA ILE A 503 1.96 -23.43 4.39
C ILE A 503 0.53 -22.94 4.65
N PHE A 504 0.17 -21.73 4.18
CA PHE A 504 -1.16 -21.17 4.40
C PHE A 504 -2.19 -21.62 3.35
N ASP A 505 -1.77 -21.89 2.15
CA ASP A 505 -2.65 -22.21 1.01
C ASP A 505 -2.01 -23.24 0.08
N PRO A 506 -1.99 -24.54 0.48
CA PRO A 506 -1.34 -25.61 -0.27
C PRO A 506 -1.92 -25.85 -1.67
N PHE A 507 -3.16 -25.44 -1.91
CA PHE A 507 -3.83 -25.58 -3.20
C PHE A 507 -3.76 -24.32 -4.08
N ASN A 508 -3.09 -23.26 -3.59
CA ASN A 508 -2.99 -21.97 -4.29
C ASN A 508 -4.36 -21.41 -4.74
N THR A 509 -5.32 -21.44 -3.83
CA THR A 509 -6.68 -20.92 -4.05
C THR A 509 -6.82 -19.44 -3.67
N LEU A 510 -5.99 -18.93 -2.77
CA LEU A 510 -6.05 -17.56 -2.28
C LEU A 510 -5.17 -16.63 -3.13
N ASN A 511 -5.78 -15.82 -3.94
CA ASN A 511 -5.15 -14.75 -4.75
C ASN A 511 -3.85 -15.19 -5.47
N PRO A 512 -3.87 -16.22 -6.32
CA PRO A 512 -2.68 -16.76 -6.97
C PRO A 512 -2.02 -15.73 -7.90
N GLY A 513 -0.68 -15.83 -8.02
CA GLY A 513 0.12 -14.93 -8.84
C GLY A 513 0.38 -13.56 -8.21
N ILE A 514 0.04 -13.38 -6.94
CA ILE A 514 0.38 -12.21 -6.15
C ILE A 514 1.57 -12.55 -5.26
N LYS A 515 2.58 -11.68 -5.23
CA LYS A 515 3.87 -11.84 -4.51
C LYS A 515 4.74 -13.01 -5.00
N THR A 516 4.16 -14.14 -5.33
CA THR A 516 4.88 -15.34 -5.79
C THR A 516 4.21 -15.99 -6.99
N GLY A 517 4.98 -16.76 -7.77
CA GLY A 517 4.47 -17.60 -8.85
C GLY A 517 4.04 -16.84 -10.11
N THR A 518 4.53 -15.62 -10.34
CA THR A 518 4.24 -14.82 -11.55
C THR A 518 5.53 -14.40 -12.24
N THR A 519 5.55 -14.49 -13.56
CA THR A 519 6.63 -14.04 -14.44
C THR A 519 6.17 -12.87 -15.32
N ILE A 520 7.11 -12.17 -15.95
CA ILE A 520 6.78 -11.08 -16.89
C ILE A 520 5.95 -11.63 -18.07
N GLN A 521 6.21 -12.85 -18.51
CA GLN A 521 5.47 -13.51 -19.58
C GLN A 521 3.99 -13.71 -19.23
N ASP A 522 3.68 -13.99 -17.95
CA ASP A 522 2.30 -14.13 -17.46
C ASP A 522 1.57 -12.80 -17.41
N LEU A 523 2.29 -11.68 -17.27
CA LEU A 523 1.71 -10.34 -17.16
C LEU A 523 1.35 -9.73 -18.52
N GLN A 524 2.10 -10.02 -19.56
CA GLN A 524 1.89 -9.43 -20.89
C GLN A 524 0.48 -9.64 -21.46
N PRO A 525 -0.13 -10.85 -21.39
CA PRO A 525 -1.46 -11.10 -21.93
C PRO A 525 -2.60 -10.40 -21.18
N ILE A 526 -2.38 -10.05 -19.91
CA ILE A 526 -3.40 -9.43 -19.06
C ILE A 526 -3.23 -7.90 -18.95
N MET A 527 -2.26 -7.31 -19.67
CA MET A 527 -2.12 -5.85 -19.74
C MET A 527 -3.33 -5.22 -20.44
N ARG A 528 -3.84 -4.16 -19.85
CA ARG A 528 -4.92 -3.35 -20.42
C ARG A 528 -4.44 -2.66 -21.70
N GLN A 529 -5.33 -2.56 -22.69
CA GLN A 529 -5.12 -1.73 -23.88
C GLN A 529 -5.60 -0.30 -23.65
N GLU A 530 -6.59 -0.13 -22.79
CA GLU A 530 -7.12 1.15 -22.38
C GLU A 530 -7.04 1.28 -20.85
N TYR A 531 -6.33 2.30 -20.37
CA TYR A 531 -6.16 2.56 -18.94
C TYR A 531 -7.16 3.63 -18.47
N SER A 532 -7.91 3.31 -17.42
CA SER A 532 -8.86 4.22 -16.79
C SER A 532 -8.96 3.91 -15.28
N MET A 533 -9.13 4.93 -14.48
CA MET A 533 -9.41 4.86 -13.04
C MET A 533 -10.88 5.20 -12.73
N ALA A 534 -11.75 5.27 -13.73
CA ALA A 534 -13.15 5.71 -13.59
C ALA A 534 -13.95 4.91 -12.53
N HIS A 535 -13.62 3.62 -12.32
CA HIS A 535 -14.25 2.78 -11.31
C HIS A 535 -14.09 3.32 -9.87
N LEU A 536 -13.09 4.15 -9.60
CA LEU A 536 -12.91 4.73 -8.26
C LEU A 536 -14.00 5.73 -7.90
N TYR A 537 -14.59 6.43 -8.88
CA TYR A 537 -15.67 7.41 -8.61
C TYR A 537 -16.93 6.77 -8.04
N ASP A 538 -17.18 5.50 -8.35
CA ASP A 538 -18.36 4.80 -7.85
C ASP A 538 -18.28 4.45 -6.36
N HIS A 539 -17.08 4.53 -5.79
CA HIS A 539 -16.82 4.28 -4.38
C HIS A 539 -16.69 5.55 -3.54
N MET A 540 -16.80 6.73 -4.16
CA MET A 540 -16.85 7.98 -3.39
C MET A 540 -18.12 8.01 -2.55
N PRO A 541 -18.03 8.43 -1.27
CA PRO A 541 -19.22 8.71 -0.50
C PRO A 541 -20.04 9.76 -1.25
N ARG A 542 -21.20 9.39 -1.73
CA ARG A 542 -22.16 10.37 -2.26
C ARG A 542 -22.69 11.11 -1.04
N THR A 543 -22.28 12.36 -0.91
CA THR A 543 -22.79 13.30 0.13
C THR A 543 -24.29 13.46 0.02
#